data_f42694f83d484de00c14e73973051318
#
_entry.id   f42694f83d484de00c14e73973051318
#
_cell.length_a   1.000
_cell.length_b   1.000
_cell.length_c   1.000
_cell.angle_alpha   90.00
_cell.angle_beta   90.00
_cell.angle_gamma   90.00
#
_symmetry.space_group_name_H-M   'P 1'
#
loop_
_entity.id
_entity.type
_entity.pdbx_description
1 polymer ?
#
loop_
_entity_poly.entity_id
_entity_poly.type
_entity_poly.pdbx_seq_one_letter_code
_entity_poly.pdbx_strand_id
1 'polypeptide(L)'
;MSKTVYIGMTADIMHPGLIRIINEATKYGDVIIGLLTDKAIAEHKRLPYLTYEQRKEVVQNIKGVCKVVPQEEWSYVENLKRIKPDYIIHGDDWKTGPLREERVRVFEVMNEQGGKVIEIPYTLGINSSSLDKDIKAIGTTPDVRLKSLRRLINAKPVVRILEAHAGLCGLIIENQEILKGDKREVFDGMWSSSLTDSTSKGKPDIEAVDLTTRLQDLNNILECTTKPIIFDGDTGGKIEHFVFTVRTLERHGISAIIIEDKVGLKKNSLFGTDVIQTQDTIEGFCNKIKAGKASQITDDFMIIARIENLIAGKPVSDALERAFAYVRAGADGIMIHSKNKSGEDIKEFCLAFRKQYAHVPIVVVPTTYDHIYESELCDWGVNIIIYANHMLRAAYPAMMNVAKIILENERALEVRELCMPIKEILELIPGTK
;
A
#
# COMPACT_ATOMS: atom_id res chain seq x y z
N MET A 1 25.24 26.73 -29.64
CA MET A 1 24.84 25.56 -28.80
C MET A 1 23.42 25.22 -29.20
N SER A 2 23.09 23.95 -29.32
CA SER A 2 21.71 23.50 -29.49
C SER A 2 20.87 23.94 -28.33
N LYS A 3 19.63 24.39 -28.57
CA LYS A 3 18.70 24.73 -27.48
C LYS A 3 18.24 23.47 -26.77
N THR A 4 17.96 23.58 -25.49
CA THR A 4 17.54 22.46 -24.66
C THR A 4 16.05 22.53 -24.33
N VAL A 5 15.38 21.39 -24.38
CA VAL A 5 13.94 21.24 -24.12
C VAL A 5 13.74 20.27 -22.96
N TYR A 6 13.01 20.67 -21.95
CA TYR A 6 12.66 19.82 -20.81
C TYR A 6 11.22 19.32 -20.91
N ILE A 7 11.00 18.04 -20.59
CA ILE A 7 9.69 17.43 -20.45
C ILE A 7 9.67 16.60 -19.16
N GLY A 8 8.78 16.92 -18.23
CA GLY A 8 8.53 16.08 -17.06
C GLY A 8 7.47 15.02 -17.36
N MET A 9 7.72 13.75 -17.00
CA MET A 9 6.74 12.69 -17.20
C MET A 9 6.88 11.51 -16.24
N THR A 10 5.78 10.83 -16.00
CA THR A 10 5.76 9.56 -15.25
C THR A 10 6.19 8.38 -16.11
N ALA A 11 5.84 8.39 -17.40
CA ALA A 11 6.12 7.35 -18.40
C ALA A 11 5.74 5.92 -17.93
N ASP A 12 4.63 5.79 -17.19
CA ASP A 12 4.16 4.50 -16.67
C ASP A 12 3.67 3.61 -17.81
N ILE A 13 2.73 4.12 -18.60
CA ILE A 13 2.22 3.45 -19.79
C ILE A 13 2.54 4.38 -20.96
N MET A 14 3.48 3.96 -21.80
CA MET A 14 3.81 4.72 -23.02
C MET A 14 2.67 4.60 -24.01
N HIS A 15 2.14 5.74 -24.43
CA HIS A 15 1.04 5.83 -25.39
C HIS A 15 1.30 6.90 -26.45
N PRO A 16 0.59 6.87 -27.59
CA PRO A 16 0.82 7.81 -28.71
C PRO A 16 0.82 9.29 -28.31
N GLY A 17 0.05 9.68 -27.28
CA GLY A 17 0.04 11.06 -26.78
C GLY A 17 1.39 11.51 -26.23
N LEU A 18 2.08 10.67 -25.45
CA LEU A 18 3.42 10.96 -24.92
C LEU A 18 4.46 11.01 -26.05
N ILE A 19 4.40 10.06 -26.99
CA ILE A 19 5.30 10.07 -28.16
C ILE A 19 5.12 11.34 -28.98
N ARG A 20 3.88 11.82 -29.13
CA ARG A 20 3.59 13.07 -29.83
C ARG A 20 4.23 14.28 -29.17
N ILE A 21 4.15 14.37 -27.84
CA ILE A 21 4.80 15.44 -27.07
C ILE A 21 6.30 15.42 -27.30
N ILE A 22 6.94 14.24 -27.24
CA ILE A 22 8.38 14.09 -27.50
C ILE A 22 8.73 14.52 -28.93
N ASN A 23 7.97 14.08 -29.93
CA ASN A 23 8.20 14.45 -31.32
C ASN A 23 8.03 15.96 -31.55
N GLU A 24 7.06 16.60 -30.95
CA GLU A 24 6.92 18.06 -31.02
C GLU A 24 8.11 18.77 -30.37
N ALA A 25 8.59 18.26 -29.25
CA ALA A 25 9.72 18.82 -28.50
C ALA A 25 11.02 18.85 -29.34
N THR A 26 11.26 17.84 -30.18
CA THR A 26 12.45 17.79 -31.04
C THR A 26 12.54 18.95 -32.01
N LYS A 27 11.44 19.65 -32.31
CA LYS A 27 11.44 20.83 -33.18
C LYS A 27 12.04 22.07 -32.51
N TYR A 28 12.17 22.06 -31.18
CA TYR A 28 12.65 23.18 -30.37
C TYR A 28 14.09 23.01 -29.92
N GLY A 29 14.63 21.79 -29.87
CA GLY A 29 16.00 21.51 -29.44
C GLY A 29 16.22 20.09 -28.94
N ASP A 30 17.31 19.91 -28.18
CA ASP A 30 17.70 18.63 -27.60
C ASP A 30 16.78 18.30 -26.41
N VAL A 31 16.08 17.16 -26.49
CA VAL A 31 15.04 16.79 -25.53
C VAL A 31 15.64 16.10 -24.30
N ILE A 32 15.44 16.70 -23.15
CA ILE A 32 15.78 16.15 -21.83
C ILE A 32 14.49 15.74 -21.13
N ILE A 33 14.37 14.46 -20.78
CA ILE A 33 13.22 13.95 -20.04
C ILE A 33 13.53 13.95 -18.55
N GLY A 34 12.73 14.70 -17.76
CA GLY A 34 12.64 14.57 -16.31
C GLY A 34 11.70 13.42 -15.96
N LEU A 35 12.27 12.24 -15.71
CA LEU A 35 11.50 11.06 -15.37
C LEU A 35 11.23 11.04 -13.87
N LEU A 36 9.94 11.13 -13.47
CA LEU A 36 9.57 11.12 -12.06
C LEU A 36 9.96 9.79 -11.42
N THR A 37 10.60 9.86 -10.26
CA THR A 37 10.93 8.69 -9.44
C THR A 37 9.67 8.09 -8.80
N ASP A 38 9.74 6.85 -8.35
CA ASP A 38 8.61 6.22 -7.64
C ASP A 38 8.25 7.03 -6.39
N LYS A 39 9.24 7.60 -5.70
CA LYS A 39 9.05 8.48 -4.53
C LYS A 39 8.29 9.76 -4.90
N ALA A 40 8.68 10.43 -5.99
CA ALA A 40 8.01 11.64 -6.45
C ALA A 40 6.53 11.40 -6.84
N ILE A 41 6.18 10.19 -7.25
CA ILE A 41 4.82 9.83 -7.68
C ILE A 41 3.92 9.39 -6.52
N ALA A 42 4.48 8.72 -5.52
CA ALA A 42 3.75 7.90 -4.55
C ALA A 42 2.69 8.65 -3.73
N GLU A 43 2.87 9.95 -3.46
CA GLU A 43 1.90 10.78 -2.71
C GLU A 43 0.79 11.39 -3.58
N HIS A 44 0.96 11.38 -4.92
CA HIS A 44 0.08 12.07 -5.86
C HIS A 44 -0.71 11.12 -6.75
N LYS A 45 -0.10 9.97 -7.08
CA LYS A 45 -0.70 8.94 -7.93
C LYS A 45 -0.33 7.55 -7.42
N ARG A 46 -0.99 6.51 -7.94
CA ARG A 46 -0.51 5.15 -7.71
C ARG A 46 0.92 4.98 -8.26
N LEU A 47 1.65 4.06 -7.67
CA LEU A 47 2.96 3.69 -8.23
C LEU A 47 2.82 3.16 -9.66
N PRO A 48 3.76 3.49 -10.55
CA PRO A 48 3.83 2.93 -11.89
C PRO A 48 3.92 1.40 -11.87
N TYR A 49 3.39 0.75 -12.90
CA TYR A 49 3.54 -0.71 -13.07
C TYR A 49 5.01 -1.10 -13.26
N LEU A 50 5.74 -0.32 -14.06
CA LEU A 50 7.18 -0.47 -14.26
C LEU A 50 7.97 0.30 -13.17
N THR A 51 9.09 -0.27 -12.75
CA THR A 51 10.03 0.41 -11.85
C THR A 51 10.66 1.62 -12.54
N TYR A 52 11.25 2.53 -11.76
CA TYR A 52 11.97 3.68 -12.31
C TYR A 52 13.01 3.27 -13.37
N GLU A 53 13.83 2.25 -13.10
CA GLU A 53 14.87 1.80 -14.04
C GLU A 53 14.27 1.22 -15.34
N GLN A 54 13.19 0.44 -15.23
CA GLN A 54 12.48 -0.08 -16.41
C GLN A 54 11.87 1.05 -17.25
N ARG A 55 11.23 2.03 -16.61
CA ARG A 55 10.69 3.21 -17.30
C ARG A 55 11.79 4.03 -17.97
N LYS A 56 12.92 4.20 -17.29
CA LYS A 56 14.10 4.89 -17.80
C LYS A 56 14.65 4.19 -19.03
N GLU A 57 14.78 2.85 -19.00
CA GLU A 57 15.23 2.04 -20.13
C GLU A 57 14.31 2.24 -21.35
N VAL A 58 13.00 2.22 -21.15
CA VAL A 58 12.05 2.48 -22.24
C VAL A 58 12.22 3.90 -22.79
N VAL A 59 12.22 4.92 -21.92
CA VAL A 59 12.22 6.33 -22.35
C VAL A 59 13.53 6.73 -23.06
N GLN A 60 14.67 6.26 -22.56
CA GLN A 60 15.96 6.60 -23.17
C GLN A 60 16.16 6.02 -24.59
N ASN A 61 15.39 4.98 -24.95
CA ASN A 61 15.41 4.37 -26.27
C ASN A 61 14.34 4.95 -27.23
N ILE A 62 13.59 5.96 -26.80
CA ILE A 62 12.63 6.65 -27.67
C ILE A 62 13.39 7.60 -28.58
N LYS A 63 13.12 7.52 -29.90
CA LYS A 63 13.70 8.41 -30.89
C LYS A 63 13.42 9.88 -30.54
N GLY A 64 14.47 10.69 -30.53
CA GLY A 64 14.39 12.12 -30.23
C GLY A 64 14.68 12.47 -28.74
N VAL A 65 14.78 11.50 -27.85
CA VAL A 65 15.22 11.72 -26.47
C VAL A 65 16.76 11.76 -26.45
N CYS A 66 17.33 12.89 -26.01
CA CYS A 66 18.78 13.06 -25.88
C CYS A 66 19.31 12.63 -24.52
N LYS A 67 18.51 12.84 -23.46
CA LYS A 67 18.91 12.54 -22.09
C LYS A 67 17.70 12.26 -21.20
N VAL A 68 17.84 11.32 -20.26
CA VAL A 68 16.87 11.09 -19.19
C VAL A 68 17.54 11.42 -17.85
N VAL A 69 16.90 12.24 -17.04
CA VAL A 69 17.35 12.64 -15.69
C VAL A 69 16.28 12.32 -14.67
N PRO A 70 16.63 11.97 -13.44
CA PRO A 70 15.63 11.78 -12.39
C PRO A 70 14.97 13.11 -12.04
N GLN A 71 13.65 13.04 -11.80
CA GLN A 71 12.86 14.08 -11.18
C GLN A 71 12.42 13.56 -9.82
N GLU A 72 13.08 14.01 -8.77
CA GLU A 72 12.93 13.52 -7.40
C GLU A 72 11.70 14.09 -6.69
N GLU A 73 11.21 15.21 -7.20
CA GLU A 73 10.05 15.92 -6.67
C GLU A 73 8.88 15.86 -7.66
N TRP A 74 7.65 15.92 -7.15
CA TRP A 74 6.46 16.10 -7.99
C TRP A 74 6.53 17.42 -8.78
N SER A 75 7.04 18.46 -8.15
CA SER A 75 7.28 19.74 -8.78
C SER A 75 8.43 19.69 -9.79
N TYR A 76 8.29 20.41 -10.89
CA TYR A 76 9.33 20.55 -11.92
C TYR A 76 10.40 21.57 -11.54
N VAL A 77 10.13 22.43 -10.55
CA VAL A 77 10.92 23.63 -10.22
C VAL A 77 12.38 23.32 -9.98
N GLU A 78 12.70 22.31 -9.18
CA GLU A 78 14.10 21.98 -8.85
C GLU A 78 14.90 21.51 -10.07
N ASN A 79 14.30 20.70 -10.94
CA ASN A 79 14.93 20.29 -12.17
C ASN A 79 15.09 21.47 -13.16
N LEU A 80 14.10 22.35 -13.25
CA LEU A 80 14.18 23.54 -14.09
C LEU A 80 15.30 24.49 -13.64
N LYS A 81 15.43 24.74 -12.33
CA LYS A 81 16.51 25.55 -11.77
C LYS A 81 17.90 24.95 -12.01
N ARG A 82 18.01 23.62 -11.93
CA ARG A 82 19.26 22.88 -12.12
C ARG A 82 19.70 22.81 -13.59
N ILE A 83 18.74 22.52 -14.48
CA ILE A 83 19.00 22.25 -15.90
C ILE A 83 19.02 23.55 -16.71
N LYS A 84 18.19 24.53 -16.33
CA LYS A 84 17.98 25.81 -17.01
C LYS A 84 17.68 25.61 -18.50
N PRO A 85 16.64 24.87 -18.86
CA PRO A 85 16.32 24.62 -20.26
C PRO A 85 15.80 25.89 -20.95
N ASP A 86 16.03 26.00 -22.28
CA ASP A 86 15.45 27.09 -23.07
C ASP A 86 13.93 26.97 -23.18
N TYR A 87 13.44 25.72 -23.20
CA TYR A 87 12.02 25.41 -23.30
C TYR A 87 11.60 24.34 -22.32
N ILE A 88 10.40 24.48 -21.76
CA ILE A 88 9.64 23.36 -21.19
C ILE A 88 8.42 23.11 -22.05
N ILE A 89 8.13 21.81 -22.29
CA ILE A 89 6.95 21.40 -23.05
C ILE A 89 6.06 20.53 -22.20
N HIS A 90 4.77 20.84 -22.19
CA HIS A 90 3.74 20.10 -21.47
C HIS A 90 2.43 20.05 -22.28
N GLY A 91 1.60 19.03 -22.01
CA GLY A 91 0.22 19.03 -22.50
C GLY A 91 -0.60 20.17 -21.86
N ASP A 92 -1.60 20.67 -22.55
CA ASP A 92 -2.43 21.77 -22.04
C ASP A 92 -3.49 21.32 -20.99
N ASP A 93 -3.50 20.02 -20.65
CA ASP A 93 -4.34 19.42 -19.62
C ASP A 93 -4.05 19.94 -18.20
N TRP A 94 -2.86 20.49 -17.94
CA TRP A 94 -2.52 21.11 -16.64
C TRP A 94 -3.12 22.50 -16.40
N LYS A 95 -3.84 23.07 -17.37
CA LYS A 95 -4.61 24.32 -17.20
C LYS A 95 -5.73 24.18 -16.17
N THR A 96 -6.20 22.94 -16.00
CA THR A 96 -7.26 22.57 -15.07
C THR A 96 -6.80 21.38 -14.22
N GLY A 97 -7.44 21.15 -13.10
CA GLY A 97 -7.14 20.00 -12.24
C GLY A 97 -5.94 20.20 -11.32
N PRO A 98 -5.36 19.08 -10.80
CA PRO A 98 -4.36 19.11 -9.72
C PRO A 98 -3.04 19.82 -10.07
N LEU A 99 -2.68 19.88 -11.34
CA LEU A 99 -1.41 20.49 -11.80
C LEU A 99 -1.53 22.01 -12.09
N ARG A 100 -2.67 22.63 -11.82
CA ARG A 100 -2.88 24.06 -12.09
C ARG A 100 -1.90 24.96 -11.33
N GLU A 101 -1.64 24.67 -10.07
CA GLU A 101 -0.71 25.44 -9.26
C GLU A 101 0.74 25.21 -9.71
N GLU A 102 1.08 23.98 -10.06
CA GLU A 102 2.40 23.65 -10.59
C GLU A 102 2.67 24.38 -11.91
N ARG A 103 1.67 24.49 -12.78
CA ARG A 103 1.75 25.28 -13.98
C ARG A 103 2.17 26.73 -13.69
N VAL A 104 1.57 27.37 -12.69
CA VAL A 104 1.92 28.76 -12.32
C VAL A 104 3.39 28.85 -11.91
N ARG A 105 3.85 27.95 -11.02
CA ARG A 105 5.25 27.90 -10.55
C ARG A 105 6.23 27.70 -11.70
N VAL A 106 5.88 26.84 -12.65
CA VAL A 106 6.73 26.59 -13.85
C VAL A 106 6.84 27.84 -14.71
N PHE A 107 5.74 28.57 -14.93
CA PHE A 107 5.79 29.84 -15.69
C PHE A 107 6.66 30.87 -15.00
N GLU A 108 6.58 31.00 -13.67
CA GLU A 108 7.41 31.92 -12.87
C GLU A 108 8.90 31.59 -13.01
N VAL A 109 9.30 30.35 -12.80
CA VAL A 109 10.70 29.91 -12.89
C VAL A 109 11.24 30.04 -14.30
N MET A 110 10.47 29.69 -15.30
CA MET A 110 10.91 29.83 -16.71
C MET A 110 11.07 31.29 -17.12
N ASN A 111 10.19 32.17 -16.68
CA ASN A 111 10.31 33.61 -16.93
C ASN A 111 11.56 34.19 -16.25
N GLU A 112 11.85 33.83 -15.00
CA GLU A 112 13.04 34.25 -14.27
C GLU A 112 14.35 33.84 -14.97
N GLN A 113 14.33 32.69 -15.64
CA GLN A 113 15.49 32.13 -16.33
C GLN A 113 15.60 32.57 -17.82
N GLY A 114 14.61 33.32 -18.33
CA GLY A 114 14.55 33.72 -19.73
C GLY A 114 14.13 32.59 -20.68
N GLY A 115 13.63 31.49 -20.15
CA GLY A 115 13.12 30.34 -20.91
C GLY A 115 11.64 30.54 -21.31
N LYS A 116 11.09 29.57 -22.05
CA LYS A 116 9.69 29.63 -22.53
C LYS A 116 8.94 28.33 -22.21
N VAL A 117 7.66 28.48 -21.87
CA VAL A 117 6.71 27.36 -21.72
C VAL A 117 5.96 27.17 -23.03
N ILE A 118 5.95 25.94 -23.55
CA ILE A 118 5.20 25.55 -24.76
C ILE A 118 4.12 24.55 -24.34
N GLU A 119 2.87 24.91 -24.56
CA GLU A 119 1.73 24.06 -24.29
C GLU A 119 1.24 23.38 -25.58
N ILE A 120 1.18 22.07 -25.58
CA ILE A 120 0.72 21.27 -26.72
C ILE A 120 -0.71 20.81 -26.48
N PRO A 121 -1.61 20.93 -27.46
CA PRO A 121 -2.99 20.46 -27.32
C PRO A 121 -3.04 18.97 -26.95
N TYR A 122 -3.88 18.67 -25.99
CA TYR A 122 -4.09 17.32 -25.48
C TYR A 122 -4.59 16.38 -26.59
N THR A 123 -4.08 15.15 -26.59
CA THR A 123 -4.50 14.13 -27.57
C THR A 123 -5.75 13.43 -27.08
N LEU A 124 -6.90 13.68 -27.71
CA LEU A 124 -8.17 13.02 -27.37
C LEU A 124 -8.11 11.51 -27.65
N GLY A 125 -8.77 10.74 -26.80
CA GLY A 125 -9.04 9.31 -27.00
C GLY A 125 -8.07 8.32 -26.37
N ILE A 126 -6.85 8.73 -25.97
CA ILE A 126 -5.91 7.85 -25.24
C ILE A 126 -5.18 8.67 -24.19
N ASN A 127 -5.33 8.27 -22.94
CA ASN A 127 -4.60 8.87 -21.81
C ASN A 127 -4.26 7.79 -20.76
N SER A 128 -3.27 8.10 -19.92
CA SER A 128 -2.83 7.17 -18.86
C SER A 128 -3.96 6.78 -17.91
N SER A 129 -4.91 7.68 -17.64
CA SER A 129 -6.02 7.40 -16.71
C SER A 129 -7.04 6.43 -17.28
N SER A 130 -7.38 6.50 -18.57
CA SER A 130 -8.28 5.53 -19.20
C SER A 130 -7.62 4.14 -19.28
N LEU A 131 -6.35 4.08 -19.66
CA LEU A 131 -5.59 2.83 -19.69
C LEU A 131 -5.43 2.21 -18.29
N ASP A 132 -5.22 3.04 -17.28
CA ASP A 132 -5.20 2.58 -15.88
C ASP A 132 -6.52 1.94 -15.44
N LYS A 133 -7.65 2.54 -15.83
CA LYS A 133 -8.98 1.98 -15.56
C LYS A 133 -9.18 0.63 -16.24
N ASP A 134 -8.74 0.49 -17.48
CA ASP A 134 -8.85 -0.75 -18.25
C ASP A 134 -7.95 -1.86 -17.64
N ILE A 135 -6.74 -1.51 -17.22
CA ILE A 135 -5.83 -2.45 -16.53
C ILE A 135 -6.41 -2.88 -15.17
N LYS A 136 -7.00 -1.97 -14.41
CA LYS A 136 -7.68 -2.31 -13.16
C LYS A 136 -8.85 -3.26 -13.37
N ALA A 137 -9.59 -3.10 -14.46
CA ALA A 137 -10.72 -3.99 -14.81
C ALA A 137 -10.24 -5.41 -15.19
N ILE A 138 -9.02 -5.56 -15.73
CA ILE A 138 -8.42 -6.86 -16.06
C ILE A 138 -7.81 -7.52 -14.81
N GLY A 139 -7.49 -6.74 -13.77
CA GLY A 139 -6.77 -7.18 -12.58
C GLY A 139 -5.25 -7.10 -12.75
N THR A 140 -4.51 -7.61 -11.77
CA THR A 140 -3.05 -7.63 -11.79
C THR A 140 -2.51 -9.05 -11.64
N THR A 141 -1.35 -9.32 -12.22
CA THR A 141 -0.67 -10.62 -12.10
C THR A 141 -0.03 -10.78 -10.72
N PRO A 142 0.12 -12.03 -10.24
CA PRO A 142 0.71 -12.30 -8.91
C PRO A 142 2.09 -11.66 -8.70
N ASP A 143 2.95 -11.65 -9.73
CA ASP A 143 4.30 -11.09 -9.66
C ASP A 143 4.30 -9.56 -9.47
N VAL A 144 3.39 -8.84 -10.10
CA VAL A 144 3.22 -7.39 -9.91
C VAL A 144 2.77 -7.09 -8.49
N ARG A 145 1.80 -7.84 -7.98
CA ARG A 145 1.27 -7.65 -6.62
C ARG A 145 2.31 -7.98 -5.55
N LEU A 146 3.07 -9.06 -5.71
CA LEU A 146 4.18 -9.43 -4.82
C LEU A 146 5.14 -8.26 -4.59
N LYS A 147 5.60 -7.63 -5.67
CA LYS A 147 6.59 -6.54 -5.64
C LYS A 147 6.03 -5.24 -5.05
N SER A 148 4.73 -5.03 -5.12
CA SER A 148 4.12 -3.72 -4.85
C SER A 148 4.30 -3.26 -3.41
N LEU A 149 4.25 -4.15 -2.41
CA LEU A 149 4.41 -3.77 -1.00
C LEU A 149 5.81 -3.20 -0.71
N ARG A 150 6.87 -3.87 -1.16
CA ARG A 150 8.26 -3.37 -0.97
C ARG A 150 8.47 -2.03 -1.65
N ARG A 151 7.91 -1.87 -2.87
CA ARG A 151 7.99 -0.60 -3.61
C ARG A 151 7.26 0.52 -2.87
N LEU A 152 6.08 0.26 -2.31
CA LEU A 152 5.34 1.23 -1.50
C LEU A 152 6.11 1.64 -0.25
N ILE A 153 6.69 0.68 0.50
CA ILE A 153 7.51 0.96 1.69
C ILE A 153 8.71 1.85 1.34
N ASN A 154 9.34 1.64 0.19
CA ASN A 154 10.48 2.44 -0.25
C ASN A 154 10.08 3.83 -0.81
N ALA A 155 8.85 3.97 -1.29
CA ALA A 155 8.38 5.17 -1.97
C ALA A 155 7.60 6.14 -1.06
N LYS A 156 6.92 5.61 -0.04
CA LYS A 156 6.05 6.39 0.85
C LYS A 156 6.62 6.47 2.26
N PRO A 157 6.42 7.58 2.96
CA PRO A 157 6.78 7.68 4.37
C PRO A 157 5.99 6.69 5.24
N VAL A 158 4.71 6.48 4.91
CA VAL A 158 3.80 5.53 5.58
C VAL A 158 2.94 4.81 4.54
N VAL A 159 2.78 3.50 4.72
CA VAL A 159 1.89 2.63 3.94
C VAL A 159 0.65 2.32 4.78
N ARG A 160 -0.54 2.69 4.28
CA ARG A 160 -1.84 2.51 4.95
C ARG A 160 -2.49 1.23 4.49
N ILE A 161 -2.76 0.34 5.43
CA ILE A 161 -3.37 -0.96 5.18
C ILE A 161 -4.71 -1.03 5.91
N LEU A 162 -5.79 -1.38 5.20
CA LEU A 162 -7.11 -1.58 5.79
C LEU A 162 -7.53 -3.04 5.71
N GLU A 163 -8.25 -3.50 6.71
CA GLU A 163 -8.76 -4.86 6.81
C GLU A 163 -9.76 -5.18 5.68
N ALA A 164 -9.60 -6.38 5.09
CA ALA A 164 -10.53 -6.94 4.12
C ALA A 164 -10.77 -8.43 4.40
N HIS A 165 -12.03 -8.79 4.61
CA HIS A 165 -12.50 -10.16 4.84
C HIS A 165 -13.43 -10.69 3.74
N ALA A 166 -13.71 -9.88 2.72
CA ALA A 166 -14.58 -10.23 1.60
C ALA A 166 -14.25 -9.37 0.37
N GLY A 167 -14.67 -9.80 -0.82
CA GLY A 167 -14.51 -9.03 -2.05
C GLY A 167 -15.11 -7.62 -1.98
N LEU A 168 -16.23 -7.44 -1.26
CA LEU A 168 -16.82 -6.11 -1.04
C LEU A 168 -15.86 -5.16 -0.32
N CYS A 169 -15.14 -5.64 0.69
CA CYS A 169 -14.11 -4.84 1.36
C CYS A 169 -12.97 -4.49 0.38
N GLY A 170 -12.59 -5.45 -0.47
CA GLY A 170 -11.62 -5.25 -1.53
C GLY A 170 -12.01 -4.12 -2.48
N LEU A 171 -13.25 -4.11 -2.96
CA LEU A 171 -13.81 -3.05 -3.82
C LEU A 171 -13.77 -1.68 -3.16
N ILE A 172 -14.16 -1.59 -1.87
CA ILE A 172 -14.12 -0.33 -1.13
C ILE A 172 -12.69 0.19 -1.03
N ILE A 173 -11.75 -0.66 -0.61
CA ILE A 173 -10.35 -0.27 -0.43
C ILE A 173 -9.68 0.11 -1.76
N GLU A 174 -10.01 -0.60 -2.84
CA GLU A 174 -9.48 -0.29 -4.17
C GLU A 174 -9.89 1.10 -4.66
N ASN A 175 -11.16 1.49 -4.40
CA ASN A 175 -11.76 2.68 -5.00
C ASN A 175 -11.84 3.88 -4.05
N GLN A 176 -11.68 3.68 -2.73
CA GLN A 176 -11.78 4.78 -1.78
C GLN A 176 -10.57 5.69 -1.88
N GLU A 177 -10.83 6.97 -2.20
CA GLU A 177 -9.81 8.01 -2.24
C GLU A 177 -10.37 9.34 -1.76
N ILE A 178 -9.50 10.19 -1.22
CA ILE A 178 -9.78 11.59 -0.93
C ILE A 178 -8.63 12.45 -1.43
N LEU A 179 -8.94 13.69 -1.81
CA LEU A 179 -7.94 14.68 -2.19
C LEU A 179 -7.72 15.65 -1.02
N LYS A 180 -6.45 15.85 -0.65
CA LYS A 180 -6.01 16.88 0.30
C LYS A 180 -5.00 17.79 -0.40
N GLY A 181 -5.49 18.90 -0.95
CA GLY A 181 -4.70 19.74 -1.84
C GLY A 181 -4.40 18.99 -3.15
N ASP A 182 -3.14 18.89 -3.50
CA ASP A 182 -2.64 18.12 -4.66
C ASP A 182 -2.29 16.65 -4.33
N LYS A 183 -2.37 16.27 -3.04
CA LYS A 183 -2.10 14.90 -2.58
C LYS A 183 -3.35 14.03 -2.65
N ARG A 184 -3.15 12.81 -3.12
CA ARG A 184 -4.18 11.77 -3.15
C ARG A 184 -3.98 10.82 -1.99
N GLU A 185 -4.93 10.81 -1.05
CA GLU A 185 -4.93 9.92 0.10
C GLU A 185 -5.75 8.67 -0.20
N VAL A 186 -5.13 7.51 -0.09
CA VAL A 186 -5.72 6.19 -0.37
C VAL A 186 -5.25 5.18 0.68
N PHE A 187 -5.95 4.06 0.78
CA PHE A 187 -5.36 2.87 1.36
C PHE A 187 -4.44 2.21 0.32
N ASP A 188 -3.26 1.83 0.74
CA ASP A 188 -2.19 1.31 -0.13
C ASP A 188 -2.27 -0.20 -0.34
N GLY A 189 -2.93 -0.90 0.57
CA GLY A 189 -3.07 -2.35 0.55
C GLY A 189 -4.10 -2.85 1.54
N MET A 190 -4.18 -4.17 1.68
CA MET A 190 -5.20 -4.87 2.46
C MET A 190 -4.58 -5.79 3.50
N TRP A 191 -5.28 -5.95 4.61
CA TRP A 191 -4.98 -6.88 5.69
C TRP A 191 -6.03 -7.99 5.73
N SER A 192 -5.65 -9.22 5.42
CA SER A 192 -6.48 -10.41 5.66
C SER A 192 -6.29 -10.85 7.10
N SER A 193 -7.16 -10.37 7.97
CA SER A 193 -7.12 -10.62 9.41
C SER A 193 -7.77 -11.96 9.77
N SER A 194 -7.10 -12.77 10.58
CA SER A 194 -7.69 -14.01 11.10
C SER A 194 -8.92 -13.77 11.98
N LEU A 195 -8.92 -12.66 12.74
CA LEU A 195 -10.08 -12.26 13.56
C LEU A 195 -11.31 -12.00 12.69
N THR A 196 -11.17 -11.20 11.63
CA THR A 196 -12.32 -10.83 10.80
C THR A 196 -12.74 -11.95 9.87
N ASP A 197 -11.79 -12.75 9.37
CA ASP A 197 -12.06 -13.98 8.61
C ASP A 197 -12.86 -14.99 9.43
N SER A 198 -12.50 -15.20 10.69
CA SER A 198 -13.21 -16.10 11.60
C SER A 198 -14.59 -15.57 11.97
N THR A 199 -14.66 -14.29 12.40
CA THR A 199 -15.91 -13.67 12.88
C THR A 199 -16.96 -13.57 11.77
N SER A 200 -16.56 -13.25 10.53
CA SER A 200 -17.48 -13.21 9.37
C SER A 200 -18.13 -14.56 9.07
N LYS A 201 -17.50 -15.65 9.53
CA LYS A 201 -18.00 -17.03 9.41
C LYS A 201 -18.66 -17.55 10.68
N GLY A 202 -18.89 -16.70 11.70
CA GLY A 202 -19.45 -17.10 12.98
C GLY A 202 -18.56 -18.06 13.79
N LYS A 203 -17.24 -18.02 13.56
CA LYS A 203 -16.25 -18.87 14.27
C LYS A 203 -15.38 -18.04 15.20
N PRO A 204 -14.88 -18.60 16.33
CA PRO A 204 -13.95 -17.92 17.19
C PRO A 204 -12.56 -17.78 16.54
N ASP A 205 -11.83 -16.72 16.93
CA ASP A 205 -10.48 -16.42 16.47
C ASP A 205 -9.42 -17.27 17.22
N ILE A 206 -9.39 -18.56 16.92
CA ILE A 206 -8.52 -19.59 17.53
C ILE A 206 -7.91 -20.52 16.49
N GLU A 207 -7.61 -20.03 15.28
CA GLU A 207 -7.19 -20.84 14.11
C GLU A 207 -8.25 -21.89 13.69
N ALA A 208 -9.55 -21.62 14.00
CA ALA A 208 -10.66 -22.53 13.66
C ALA A 208 -11.00 -22.47 12.15
N VAL A 209 -10.56 -21.45 11.44
CA VAL A 209 -10.67 -21.34 9.99
C VAL A 209 -9.34 -21.75 9.39
N ASP A 210 -9.35 -22.85 8.63
CA ASP A 210 -8.15 -23.39 8.00
C ASP A 210 -7.66 -22.51 6.83
N LEU A 211 -6.39 -22.73 6.44
CA LEU A 211 -5.76 -21.99 5.37
C LEU A 211 -6.52 -22.09 4.03
N THR A 212 -7.05 -23.26 3.68
CA THR A 212 -7.74 -23.46 2.41
C THR A 212 -9.00 -22.59 2.32
N THR A 213 -9.77 -22.55 3.41
CA THR A 213 -10.96 -21.68 3.52
C THR A 213 -10.56 -20.19 3.42
N ARG A 214 -9.49 -19.78 4.09
CA ARG A 214 -8.99 -18.40 4.01
C ARG A 214 -8.47 -18.03 2.61
N LEU A 215 -7.87 -18.98 1.88
CA LEU A 215 -7.46 -18.78 0.48
C LEU A 215 -8.65 -18.56 -0.46
N GLN A 216 -9.79 -19.17 -0.20
CA GLN A 216 -11.02 -18.93 -0.98
C GLN A 216 -11.51 -17.47 -0.81
N ASP A 217 -11.49 -16.94 0.41
CA ASP A 217 -11.83 -15.54 0.65
C ASP A 217 -10.81 -14.59 -0.02
N LEU A 218 -9.53 -14.93 0.06
CA LEU A 218 -8.47 -14.18 -0.61
C LEU A 218 -8.68 -14.14 -2.13
N ASN A 219 -9.10 -15.24 -2.77
CA ASN A 219 -9.38 -15.25 -4.19
C ASN A 219 -10.48 -14.24 -4.56
N ASN A 220 -11.56 -14.15 -3.77
CA ASN A 220 -12.60 -13.15 -4.00
C ASN A 220 -12.09 -11.70 -3.84
N ILE A 221 -11.16 -11.47 -2.92
CA ILE A 221 -10.52 -10.16 -2.75
C ILE A 221 -9.58 -9.87 -3.92
N LEU A 222 -8.79 -10.86 -4.35
CA LEU A 222 -7.82 -10.73 -5.43
C LEU A 222 -8.46 -10.37 -6.78
N GLU A 223 -9.69 -10.82 -7.01
CA GLU A 223 -10.49 -10.45 -8.20
C GLU A 223 -10.91 -8.97 -8.20
N CYS A 224 -10.97 -8.34 -7.03
CA CYS A 224 -11.46 -6.96 -6.86
C CYS A 224 -10.34 -5.92 -6.71
N THR A 225 -9.07 -6.32 -6.61
CA THR A 225 -7.98 -5.40 -6.26
C THR A 225 -6.71 -5.62 -7.05
N THR A 226 -6.01 -4.50 -7.29
CA THR A 226 -4.63 -4.49 -7.80
C THR A 226 -3.60 -4.26 -6.68
N LYS A 227 -4.06 -3.97 -5.46
CA LYS A 227 -3.22 -3.58 -4.31
C LYS A 227 -2.58 -4.79 -3.63
N PRO A 228 -1.46 -4.59 -2.90
CA PRO A 228 -0.84 -5.65 -2.13
C PRO A 228 -1.71 -6.12 -0.98
N ILE A 229 -1.58 -7.40 -0.64
CA ILE A 229 -2.26 -8.01 0.50
C ILE A 229 -1.20 -8.51 1.49
N ILE A 230 -1.39 -8.20 2.77
CA ILE A 230 -0.66 -8.75 3.90
C ILE A 230 -1.58 -9.77 4.59
N PHE A 231 -1.09 -10.98 4.78
CA PHE A 231 -1.83 -12.10 5.37
C PHE A 231 -1.48 -12.27 6.85
N ASP A 232 -2.50 -12.36 7.70
CA ASP A 232 -2.35 -12.75 9.10
C ASP A 232 -2.10 -14.27 9.19
N GLY A 233 -0.86 -14.64 9.44
CA GLY A 233 -0.44 -16.02 9.52
C GLY A 233 -0.58 -16.64 10.90
N ASP A 234 -1.22 -15.93 11.85
CA ASP A 234 -1.36 -16.36 13.22
C ASP A 234 0.02 -16.75 13.82
N THR A 235 0.14 -17.93 14.43
CA THR A 235 1.44 -18.45 14.94
C THR A 235 2.35 -19.00 13.84
N GLY A 236 1.87 -19.09 12.59
CA GLY A 236 2.52 -19.79 11.49
C GLY A 236 2.43 -21.32 11.60
N GLY A 237 1.82 -21.86 12.67
CA GLY A 237 1.69 -23.29 12.90
C GLY A 237 3.03 -24.02 13.08
N LYS A 238 3.08 -25.28 12.71
CA LYS A 238 4.31 -26.10 12.71
C LYS A 238 5.24 -25.67 11.58
N ILE A 239 6.54 -25.71 11.82
CA ILE A 239 7.56 -25.29 10.83
C ILE A 239 7.41 -26.04 9.51
N GLU A 240 7.14 -27.34 9.56
CA GLU A 240 6.97 -28.20 8.39
C GLU A 240 5.76 -27.80 7.53
N HIS A 241 4.73 -27.25 8.13
CA HIS A 241 3.54 -26.73 7.42
C HIS A 241 3.76 -25.28 6.95
N PHE A 242 4.47 -24.49 7.73
CA PHE A 242 4.73 -23.09 7.43
C PHE A 242 5.44 -22.89 6.09
N VAL A 243 6.39 -23.76 5.75
CA VAL A 243 7.08 -23.72 4.44
C VAL A 243 6.12 -23.88 3.27
N PHE A 244 5.06 -24.68 3.41
CA PHE A 244 4.03 -24.81 2.37
C PHE A 244 3.09 -23.61 2.34
N THR A 245 2.76 -23.05 3.50
CA THR A 245 1.97 -21.81 3.60
C THR A 245 2.68 -20.67 2.87
N VAL A 246 3.96 -20.46 3.10
CA VAL A 246 4.77 -19.44 2.41
C VAL A 246 4.72 -19.63 0.90
N ARG A 247 5.02 -20.82 0.39
CA ARG A 247 4.98 -21.12 -1.05
C ARG A 247 3.60 -20.90 -1.66
N THR A 248 2.54 -21.24 -0.92
CA THR A 248 1.17 -21.09 -1.40
C THR A 248 0.77 -19.63 -1.51
N LEU A 249 1.05 -18.83 -0.48
CA LEU A 249 0.75 -17.40 -0.47
C LEU A 249 1.55 -16.67 -1.56
N GLU A 250 2.82 -17.00 -1.72
CA GLU A 250 3.68 -16.44 -2.77
C GLU A 250 3.12 -16.70 -4.17
N ARG A 251 2.68 -17.93 -4.47
CA ARG A 251 2.02 -18.25 -5.76
C ARG A 251 0.72 -17.50 -6.01
N HIS A 252 -0.02 -17.15 -4.95
CA HIS A 252 -1.23 -16.34 -5.05
C HIS A 252 -0.93 -14.85 -5.21
N GLY A 253 0.34 -14.44 -5.15
CA GLY A 253 0.74 -13.04 -5.24
C GLY A 253 0.44 -12.24 -3.96
N ILE A 254 0.32 -12.90 -2.80
CA ILE A 254 0.25 -12.23 -1.50
C ILE A 254 1.63 -11.63 -1.21
N SER A 255 1.66 -10.37 -0.80
CA SER A 255 2.92 -9.62 -0.70
C SER A 255 3.68 -9.89 0.59
N ALA A 256 2.98 -10.23 1.68
CA ALA A 256 3.60 -10.53 2.96
C ALA A 256 2.74 -11.46 3.82
N ILE A 257 3.41 -12.19 4.71
CA ILE A 257 2.79 -12.86 5.85
C ILE A 257 3.33 -12.27 7.15
N ILE A 258 2.44 -12.03 8.13
CA ILE A 258 2.82 -11.69 9.50
C ILE A 258 2.57 -12.91 10.37
N ILE A 259 3.58 -13.35 11.13
CA ILE A 259 3.47 -14.45 12.10
C ILE A 259 3.84 -13.96 13.50
N GLU A 260 3.09 -14.39 14.51
CA GLU A 260 3.31 -13.99 15.90
C GLU A 260 4.17 -15.01 16.66
N ASP A 261 5.02 -14.50 17.57
CA ASP A 261 5.95 -15.31 18.38
C ASP A 261 5.27 -15.98 19.58
N LYS A 262 4.13 -16.66 19.29
CA LYS A 262 3.37 -17.46 20.26
C LYS A 262 3.34 -18.93 19.88
N VAL A 263 3.09 -19.78 20.88
CA VAL A 263 2.91 -21.23 20.73
C VAL A 263 1.64 -21.69 21.45
N GLY A 264 1.15 -22.86 21.06
CA GLY A 264 -0.06 -23.46 21.61
C GLY A 264 -1.32 -22.97 20.88
N LEU A 265 -2.48 -23.12 21.52
CA LEU A 265 -3.74 -22.64 20.97
C LEU A 265 -3.74 -21.12 20.90
N LYS A 266 -3.99 -20.58 19.69
CA LYS A 266 -4.11 -19.15 19.48
C LYS A 266 -5.17 -18.55 20.41
N LYS A 267 -4.84 -17.40 20.98
CA LYS A 267 -5.75 -16.53 21.72
C LYS A 267 -5.55 -15.11 21.24
N ASN A 268 -6.64 -14.37 21.05
CA ASN A 268 -6.55 -13.00 20.58
C ASN A 268 -5.72 -12.15 21.55
N SER A 269 -4.77 -11.39 21.02
CA SER A 269 -3.81 -10.60 21.78
C SER A 269 -4.46 -9.48 22.60
N LEU A 270 -5.63 -8.97 22.17
CA LEU A 270 -6.35 -7.92 22.90
C LEU A 270 -6.91 -8.37 24.26
N PHE A 271 -7.01 -9.68 24.51
CA PHE A 271 -7.26 -10.19 25.86
C PHE A 271 -6.06 -9.94 26.80
N GLY A 272 -4.87 -9.72 26.25
CA GLY A 272 -3.66 -9.43 27.03
C GLY A 272 -3.37 -10.52 28.06
N THR A 273 -3.19 -10.09 29.33
CA THR A 273 -2.93 -10.98 30.46
C THR A 273 -4.18 -11.62 31.06
N ASP A 274 -5.39 -11.31 30.58
CA ASP A 274 -6.63 -11.92 31.05
C ASP A 274 -6.73 -13.40 30.66
N VAL A 275 -5.93 -13.83 29.69
CA VAL A 275 -5.78 -15.23 29.27
C VAL A 275 -4.29 -15.59 29.22
N ILE A 276 -3.99 -16.87 29.52
CA ILE A 276 -2.61 -17.36 29.41
C ILE A 276 -2.22 -17.37 27.94
N GLN A 277 -1.20 -16.60 27.58
CA GLN A 277 -0.59 -16.56 26.27
C GLN A 277 0.87 -17.02 26.38
N THR A 278 1.21 -18.11 25.69
CA THR A 278 2.57 -18.67 25.74
C THR A 278 3.38 -18.15 24.59
N GLN A 279 4.42 -17.38 24.89
CA GLN A 279 5.36 -16.88 23.92
C GLN A 279 6.40 -17.95 23.57
N ASP A 280 6.76 -18.06 22.30
CA ASP A 280 7.80 -18.97 21.82
C ASP A 280 9.20 -18.53 22.32
N THR A 281 10.13 -19.45 22.34
CA THR A 281 11.54 -19.13 22.54
C THR A 281 12.07 -18.31 21.36
N ILE A 282 13.05 -17.44 21.60
CA ILE A 282 13.71 -16.69 20.53
C ILE A 282 14.27 -17.63 19.47
N GLU A 283 14.92 -18.73 19.91
CA GLU A 283 15.51 -19.73 19.01
C GLU A 283 14.45 -20.45 18.17
N GLY A 284 13.34 -20.90 18.79
CA GLY A 284 12.25 -21.61 18.12
C GLY A 284 11.63 -20.76 17.01
N PHE A 285 11.31 -19.49 17.34
CA PHE A 285 10.74 -18.58 16.38
C PHE A 285 11.74 -18.17 15.27
N CYS A 286 13.03 -17.96 15.60
CA CYS A 286 14.09 -17.77 14.61
C CYS A 286 14.20 -18.93 13.62
N ASN A 287 14.08 -20.17 14.10
CA ASN A 287 14.12 -21.37 13.24
C ASN A 287 12.90 -21.39 12.28
N LYS A 288 11.72 -20.99 12.74
CA LYS A 288 10.53 -20.84 11.90
C LYS A 288 10.74 -19.79 10.81
N ILE A 289 11.27 -18.59 11.16
CA ILE A 289 11.59 -17.53 10.20
C ILE A 289 12.60 -18.06 9.14
N LYS A 290 13.69 -18.67 9.56
CA LYS A 290 14.70 -19.22 8.64
C LYS A 290 14.11 -20.26 7.67
N ALA A 291 13.26 -21.16 8.17
CA ALA A 291 12.59 -22.15 7.34
C ALA A 291 11.66 -21.53 6.31
N GLY A 292 10.88 -20.51 6.74
CA GLY A 292 10.04 -19.73 5.83
C GLY A 292 10.87 -19.02 4.76
N LYS A 293 11.94 -18.33 5.14
CA LYS A 293 12.83 -17.64 4.19
C LYS A 293 13.48 -18.60 3.20
N ALA A 294 13.94 -19.77 3.65
CA ALA A 294 14.51 -20.79 2.78
C ALA A 294 13.50 -21.42 1.81
N SER A 295 12.19 -21.27 2.07
CA SER A 295 11.11 -21.80 1.23
C SER A 295 10.61 -20.84 0.17
N GLN A 296 10.97 -19.55 0.25
CA GLN A 296 10.59 -18.54 -0.73
C GLN A 296 11.18 -18.83 -2.11
N ILE A 297 10.48 -18.43 -3.15
CA ILE A 297 10.93 -18.52 -4.55
C ILE A 297 11.52 -17.18 -5.01
N THR A 298 10.97 -16.08 -4.51
CA THR A 298 11.40 -14.71 -4.85
C THR A 298 11.80 -13.94 -3.59
N ASP A 299 12.56 -12.86 -3.75
CA ASP A 299 12.89 -11.94 -2.68
C ASP A 299 11.77 -10.91 -2.42
N ASP A 300 10.71 -10.93 -3.23
CA ASP A 300 9.62 -9.95 -3.15
C ASP A 300 8.64 -10.22 -2.02
N PHE A 301 8.35 -11.50 -1.73
CA PHE A 301 7.50 -11.91 -0.62
C PHE A 301 8.16 -11.58 0.73
N MET A 302 7.39 -11.07 1.67
CA MET A 302 7.91 -10.64 2.98
C MET A 302 7.41 -11.55 4.11
N ILE A 303 8.31 -11.94 5.00
CA ILE A 303 7.98 -12.55 6.29
C ILE A 303 8.22 -11.53 7.38
N ILE A 304 7.15 -11.08 8.03
CA ILE A 304 7.16 -10.06 9.07
C ILE A 304 6.95 -10.75 10.42
N ALA A 305 7.86 -10.52 11.35
CA ALA A 305 7.81 -11.10 12.69
C ALA A 305 7.00 -10.21 13.63
N ARG A 306 5.89 -10.72 14.18
CA ARG A 306 5.07 -10.04 15.16
C ARG A 306 5.50 -10.43 16.56
N ILE A 307 5.81 -9.43 17.38
CA ILE A 307 6.31 -9.55 18.74
C ILE A 307 5.16 -9.29 19.72
N GLU A 308 4.86 -10.29 20.54
CA GLU A 308 3.74 -10.30 21.47
C GLU A 308 4.16 -10.09 22.96
N ASN A 309 5.43 -9.77 23.21
CA ASN A 309 5.95 -9.65 24.57
C ASN A 309 5.30 -8.53 25.38
N LEU A 310 4.97 -7.37 24.77
CA LEU A 310 4.27 -6.25 25.43
C LEU A 310 2.83 -6.65 25.81
N ILE A 311 2.17 -7.47 24.99
CA ILE A 311 0.87 -8.07 25.29
C ILE A 311 0.96 -8.98 26.53
N ALA A 312 2.06 -9.72 26.67
CA ALA A 312 2.36 -10.56 27.83
C ALA A 312 2.86 -9.77 29.06
N GLY A 313 2.88 -8.44 29.00
CA GLY A 313 3.32 -7.57 30.10
C GLY A 313 4.83 -7.54 30.34
N LYS A 314 5.64 -7.95 29.35
CA LYS A 314 7.10 -7.89 29.43
C LYS A 314 7.64 -6.53 28.98
N PRO A 315 8.87 -6.16 29.37
CA PRO A 315 9.45 -4.84 29.07
C PRO A 315 9.84 -4.69 27.60
N VAL A 316 9.98 -3.43 27.16
CA VAL A 316 10.43 -3.06 25.79
C VAL A 316 11.83 -3.64 25.47
N SER A 317 12.70 -3.77 26.47
CA SER A 317 14.03 -4.38 26.28
C SER A 317 13.99 -5.83 25.77
N ASP A 318 13.04 -6.65 26.27
CA ASP A 318 12.81 -8.01 25.76
C ASP A 318 12.26 -7.98 24.32
N ALA A 319 11.39 -7.01 23.99
CA ALA A 319 10.91 -6.82 22.61
C ALA A 319 12.06 -6.50 21.66
N LEU A 320 12.99 -5.65 22.06
CA LEU A 320 14.15 -5.27 21.25
C LEU A 320 15.10 -6.46 21.04
N GLU A 321 15.37 -7.26 22.10
CA GLU A 321 16.18 -8.46 21.99
C GLU A 321 15.59 -9.43 20.94
N ARG A 322 14.29 -9.67 21.02
CA ARG A 322 13.53 -10.50 20.05
C ARG A 322 13.60 -9.93 18.66
N ALA A 323 13.29 -8.64 18.49
CA ALA A 323 13.33 -7.95 17.21
C ALA A 323 14.68 -8.10 16.53
N PHE A 324 15.76 -7.88 17.28
CA PHE A 324 17.13 -8.02 16.74
C PHE A 324 17.46 -9.45 16.35
N ALA A 325 17.02 -10.43 17.13
CA ALA A 325 17.20 -11.84 16.78
C ALA A 325 16.43 -12.24 15.53
N TYR A 326 15.18 -11.78 15.40
CA TYR A 326 14.31 -12.09 14.26
C TYR A 326 14.81 -11.47 12.96
N VAL A 327 15.30 -10.22 13.00
CA VAL A 327 15.95 -9.60 11.83
C VAL A 327 17.20 -10.37 11.42
N ARG A 328 18.05 -10.77 12.37
CA ARG A 328 19.22 -11.62 12.07
C ARG A 328 18.83 -13.00 11.53
N ALA A 329 17.65 -13.51 11.89
CA ALA A 329 17.12 -14.77 11.33
C ALA A 329 16.54 -14.62 9.92
N GLY A 330 16.40 -13.37 9.40
CA GLY A 330 15.95 -13.06 8.06
C GLY A 330 14.53 -12.50 7.97
N ALA A 331 13.91 -12.07 9.08
CA ALA A 331 12.64 -11.37 9.01
C ALA A 331 12.77 -10.08 8.19
N ASP A 332 11.83 -9.87 7.26
CA ASP A 332 11.81 -8.71 6.35
C ASP A 332 11.23 -7.45 7.00
N GLY A 333 10.58 -7.60 8.15
CA GLY A 333 10.01 -6.52 8.94
C GLY A 333 9.65 -6.98 10.34
N ILE A 334 9.39 -6.03 11.22
CA ILE A 334 8.97 -6.27 12.61
C ILE A 334 7.63 -5.62 12.85
N MET A 335 6.67 -6.37 13.38
CA MET A 335 5.42 -5.84 13.92
C MET A 335 5.51 -5.85 15.42
N ILE A 336 5.41 -4.69 16.04
CA ILE A 336 5.30 -4.56 17.50
C ILE A 336 3.83 -4.36 17.88
N HIS A 337 3.35 -5.13 18.83
CA HIS A 337 1.96 -5.10 19.26
C HIS A 337 1.85 -4.76 20.74
N SER A 338 0.96 -3.82 21.09
CA SER A 338 0.69 -3.41 22.45
C SER A 338 -0.80 -3.14 22.67
N LYS A 339 -1.26 -3.35 23.91
CA LYS A 339 -2.59 -2.93 24.39
C LYS A 339 -2.56 -1.63 25.20
N ASN A 340 -1.39 -1.03 25.37
CA ASN A 340 -1.24 0.22 26.09
C ASN A 340 -1.90 1.37 25.32
N LYS A 341 -2.83 2.05 25.99
CA LYS A 341 -3.59 3.15 25.37
C LYS A 341 -2.75 4.38 25.10
N SER A 342 -1.65 4.59 25.83
CA SER A 342 -0.79 5.77 25.64
C SER A 342 0.09 5.66 24.39
N GLY A 343 0.41 4.43 23.92
CA GLY A 343 1.35 4.20 22.82
C GLY A 343 2.82 4.48 23.16
N GLU A 344 3.17 4.87 24.40
CA GLU A 344 4.55 5.21 24.79
C GLU A 344 5.53 4.04 24.67
N ASP A 345 5.07 2.82 24.97
CA ASP A 345 5.87 1.60 24.79
C ASP A 345 6.18 1.30 23.31
N ILE A 346 5.22 1.60 22.40
CA ILE A 346 5.44 1.52 20.94
C ILE A 346 6.47 2.56 20.51
N LYS A 347 6.34 3.81 20.97
CA LYS A 347 7.28 4.90 20.68
C LYS A 347 8.69 4.56 21.16
N GLU A 348 8.83 4.11 22.41
CA GLU A 348 10.10 3.70 22.99
C GLU A 348 10.76 2.59 22.15
N PHE A 349 9.97 1.56 21.81
CA PHE A 349 10.44 0.48 20.95
C PHE A 349 10.91 0.99 19.59
N CYS A 350 10.08 1.76 18.89
CA CYS A 350 10.39 2.24 17.54
C CYS A 350 11.67 3.08 17.52
N LEU A 351 11.79 4.05 18.41
CA LEU A 351 12.97 4.92 18.49
C LEU A 351 14.26 4.15 18.84
N ALA A 352 14.16 3.16 19.73
CA ALA A 352 15.31 2.32 20.07
C ALA A 352 15.68 1.36 18.94
N PHE A 353 14.72 0.75 18.28
CA PHE A 353 14.93 -0.16 17.15
C PHE A 353 15.59 0.56 15.97
N ARG A 354 15.17 1.79 15.65
CA ARG A 354 15.71 2.61 14.55
C ARG A 354 17.19 2.95 14.71
N LYS A 355 17.72 3.03 15.93
CA LYS A 355 19.14 3.24 16.17
C LYS A 355 20.03 2.13 15.60
N GLN A 356 19.50 0.91 15.54
CA GLN A 356 20.25 -0.26 15.04
C GLN A 356 19.83 -0.68 13.62
N TYR A 357 18.54 -0.56 13.28
CA TYR A 357 17.97 -0.99 12.00
C TYR A 357 17.18 0.14 11.33
N ALA A 358 17.87 1.00 10.60
CA ALA A 358 17.29 2.17 9.94
C ALA A 358 16.28 1.80 8.83
N HIS A 359 16.49 0.67 8.13
CA HIS A 359 15.75 0.32 6.90
C HIS A 359 14.80 -0.87 7.04
N VAL A 360 14.79 -1.58 8.18
CA VAL A 360 13.87 -2.69 8.39
C VAL A 360 12.49 -2.15 8.69
N PRO A 361 11.44 -2.49 7.92
CA PRO A 361 10.09 -1.99 8.13
C PRO A 361 9.56 -2.29 9.53
N ILE A 362 8.96 -1.28 10.16
CA ILE A 362 8.18 -1.41 11.39
C ILE A 362 6.70 -1.33 11.03
N VAL A 363 5.94 -2.30 11.53
CA VAL A 363 4.49 -2.42 11.39
C VAL A 363 3.82 -2.19 12.73
N VAL A 364 2.74 -1.41 12.76
CA VAL A 364 1.92 -1.20 13.95
C VAL A 364 0.43 -1.35 13.65
N VAL A 365 -0.33 -1.69 14.70
CA VAL A 365 -1.80 -1.80 14.66
C VAL A 365 -2.38 -0.92 15.78
N PRO A 366 -2.72 0.35 15.51
CA PRO A 366 -3.13 1.32 16.53
C PRO A 366 -4.59 1.14 16.98
N THR A 367 -5.00 -0.09 17.35
CA THR A 367 -6.37 -0.36 17.80
C THR A 367 -6.67 0.21 19.19
N THR A 368 -5.68 0.25 20.08
CA THR A 368 -5.84 0.71 21.47
C THR A 368 -5.31 2.13 21.70
N TYR A 369 -4.44 2.60 20.83
CA TYR A 369 -3.87 3.96 20.80
C TYR A 369 -4.28 4.70 19.53
N ASP A 370 -5.55 4.60 19.18
CA ASP A 370 -6.17 5.10 17.94
C ASP A 370 -6.26 6.64 17.86
N HIS A 371 -5.93 7.34 18.94
CA HIS A 371 -5.83 8.80 19.01
C HIS A 371 -4.51 9.35 18.42
N ILE A 372 -3.51 8.49 18.20
CA ILE A 372 -2.20 8.90 17.67
C ILE A 372 -2.27 9.03 16.15
N TYR A 373 -1.88 10.20 15.64
CA TYR A 373 -1.88 10.46 14.21
C TYR A 373 -0.81 9.65 13.46
N GLU A 374 -1.08 9.34 12.20
CA GLU A 374 -0.12 8.67 11.30
C GLU A 374 1.20 9.44 11.18
N SER A 375 1.17 10.78 11.19
CA SER A 375 2.38 11.62 11.17
C SER A 375 3.26 11.37 12.38
N GLU A 376 2.69 11.25 13.58
CA GLU A 376 3.44 10.96 14.80
C GLU A 376 4.04 9.54 14.76
N LEU A 377 3.28 8.55 14.29
CA LEU A 377 3.78 7.19 14.08
C LEU A 377 4.93 7.17 13.06
N CYS A 378 4.81 7.94 11.99
CA CYS A 378 5.88 8.12 11.01
C CYS A 378 7.14 8.74 11.63
N ASP A 379 7.01 9.77 12.47
CA ASP A 379 8.13 10.41 13.20
C ASP A 379 8.84 9.43 14.16
N TRP A 380 8.13 8.42 14.67
CA TRP A 380 8.75 7.33 15.44
C TRP A 380 9.44 6.30 14.56
N GLY A 381 9.28 6.40 13.24
CA GLY A 381 9.90 5.52 12.26
C GLY A 381 9.03 4.33 11.84
N VAL A 382 7.72 4.38 12.06
CA VAL A 382 6.78 3.36 11.56
C VAL A 382 6.65 3.48 10.03
N ASN A 383 6.61 2.36 9.32
CA ASN A 383 6.46 2.31 7.87
C ASN A 383 5.10 1.80 7.41
N ILE A 384 4.47 0.90 8.18
CA ILE A 384 3.18 0.30 7.84
C ILE A 384 2.23 0.45 9.01
N ILE A 385 1.05 1.01 8.75
CA ILE A 385 -0.04 1.14 9.71
C ILE A 385 -1.20 0.28 9.24
N ILE A 386 -1.64 -0.67 10.08
CA ILE A 386 -2.74 -1.59 9.79
C ILE A 386 -3.98 -1.22 10.60
N TYR A 387 -5.05 -0.87 9.92
CA TYR A 387 -6.40 -0.71 10.48
C TYR A 387 -7.11 -2.07 10.43
N ALA A 388 -6.91 -2.88 11.47
CA ALA A 388 -7.01 -4.34 11.43
C ALA A 388 -8.42 -4.95 11.43
N ASN A 389 -9.48 -4.20 11.82
CA ASN A 389 -10.81 -4.78 12.04
C ASN A 389 -11.99 -3.79 11.87
N HIS A 390 -11.73 -2.62 11.32
CA HIS A 390 -12.70 -1.51 11.31
C HIS A 390 -13.90 -1.79 10.40
N MET A 391 -13.70 -2.46 9.26
CA MET A 391 -14.77 -2.73 8.28
C MET A 391 -15.82 -3.67 8.88
N LEU A 392 -15.40 -4.79 9.47
CA LEU A 392 -16.31 -5.74 10.09
C LEU A 392 -17.01 -5.16 11.33
N ARG A 393 -16.25 -4.43 12.17
CA ARG A 393 -16.80 -3.76 13.36
C ARG A 393 -17.82 -2.69 13.03
N ALA A 394 -17.69 -2.02 11.90
CA ALA A 394 -18.68 -1.06 11.40
C ALA A 394 -19.90 -1.75 10.81
N ALA A 395 -19.70 -2.82 10.04
CA ALA A 395 -20.76 -3.54 9.36
C ALA A 395 -21.73 -4.24 10.34
N TYR A 396 -21.23 -4.90 11.37
CA TYR A 396 -22.05 -5.70 12.27
C TYR A 396 -23.15 -4.89 12.98
N PRO A 397 -22.87 -3.76 13.68
CA PRO A 397 -23.92 -2.98 14.32
C PRO A 397 -24.89 -2.34 13.32
N ALA A 398 -24.45 -1.98 12.12
CA ALA A 398 -25.33 -1.45 11.07
C ALA A 398 -26.34 -2.51 10.60
N MET A 399 -25.86 -3.73 10.34
CA MET A 399 -26.73 -4.87 9.97
C MET A 399 -27.69 -5.25 11.09
N MET A 400 -27.23 -5.28 12.35
CA MET A 400 -28.08 -5.51 13.50
C MET A 400 -29.20 -4.48 13.63
N ASN A 401 -28.87 -3.21 13.42
CA ASN A 401 -29.86 -2.12 13.50
C ASN A 401 -30.95 -2.29 12.43
N VAL A 402 -30.58 -2.59 11.20
CA VAL A 402 -31.54 -2.86 10.11
C VAL A 402 -32.45 -4.04 10.47
N ALA A 403 -31.88 -5.17 10.93
CA ALA A 403 -32.67 -6.34 11.31
C ALA A 403 -33.65 -6.03 12.45
N LYS A 404 -33.22 -5.28 13.46
CA LYS A 404 -34.07 -4.85 14.58
C LYS A 404 -35.24 -3.99 14.12
N ILE A 405 -34.99 -2.96 13.30
CA ILE A 405 -36.05 -2.05 12.80
C ILE A 405 -37.09 -2.81 11.97
N ILE A 406 -36.68 -3.76 11.14
CA ILE A 406 -37.62 -4.59 10.36
C ILE A 406 -38.51 -5.42 11.29
N LEU A 407 -37.96 -6.04 12.34
CA LEU A 407 -38.73 -6.80 13.33
C LEU A 407 -39.71 -5.92 14.10
N GLU A 408 -39.30 -4.71 14.46
CA GLU A 408 -40.14 -3.76 15.23
C GLU A 408 -41.34 -3.23 14.41
N ASN A 409 -41.17 -3.10 13.09
CA ASN A 409 -42.17 -2.47 12.21
C ASN A 409 -42.88 -3.47 11.30
N GLU A 410 -42.46 -4.73 11.30
CA GLU A 410 -43.00 -5.81 10.43
C GLU A 410 -42.99 -5.47 8.92
N ARG A 411 -42.09 -4.56 8.51
CA ARG A 411 -41.89 -4.11 7.14
C ARG A 411 -40.52 -3.41 6.99
N ALA A 412 -40.14 -3.16 5.74
CA ALA A 412 -38.82 -2.58 5.41
C ALA A 412 -38.83 -1.06 5.08
N LEU A 413 -39.95 -0.36 5.30
CA LEU A 413 -40.04 1.06 4.92
C LEU A 413 -39.06 1.92 5.73
N GLU A 414 -38.96 1.67 7.02
CA GLU A 414 -38.18 2.45 7.98
C GLU A 414 -36.66 2.28 7.84
N VAL A 415 -36.23 1.23 7.13
CA VAL A 415 -34.79 1.00 6.84
C VAL A 415 -34.35 1.49 5.47
N ARG A 416 -35.25 2.10 4.69
CA ARG A 416 -34.97 2.51 3.30
C ARG A 416 -33.72 3.41 3.21
N GLU A 417 -33.63 4.42 4.09
CA GLU A 417 -32.52 5.37 4.10
C GLU A 417 -31.24 4.82 4.75
N LEU A 418 -31.32 3.66 5.40
CA LEU A 418 -30.17 2.95 5.98
C LEU A 418 -29.53 1.97 5.00
N CYS A 419 -30.24 1.64 3.92
CA CYS A 419 -29.80 0.68 2.93
C CYS A 419 -29.42 1.37 1.62
N MET A 420 -28.41 0.85 0.96
CA MET A 420 -28.08 1.28 -0.41
C MET A 420 -29.29 1.06 -1.33
N PRO A 421 -29.63 2.03 -2.20
CA PRO A 421 -30.70 1.86 -3.18
C PRO A 421 -30.48 0.62 -4.07
N ILE A 422 -31.58 -0.11 -4.37
CA ILE A 422 -31.49 -1.35 -5.19
C ILE A 422 -30.81 -1.11 -6.55
N LYS A 423 -31.04 0.04 -7.17
CA LYS A 423 -30.40 0.37 -8.44
C LYS A 423 -28.87 0.47 -8.29
N GLU A 424 -28.39 1.06 -7.22
CA GLU A 424 -26.95 1.25 -6.96
C GLU A 424 -26.26 -0.10 -6.68
N ILE A 425 -26.87 -0.98 -5.87
CA ILE A 425 -26.26 -2.28 -5.59
C ILE A 425 -26.22 -3.18 -6.84
N LEU A 426 -27.21 -3.08 -7.73
CA LEU A 426 -27.24 -3.82 -8.99
C LEU A 426 -26.14 -3.33 -9.97
N GLU A 427 -25.70 -2.09 -9.85
CA GLU A 427 -24.67 -1.47 -10.70
C GLU A 427 -23.29 -1.44 -10.01
N LEU A 428 -23.21 -1.84 -8.74
CA LEU A 428 -21.96 -1.78 -7.93
C LEU A 428 -20.84 -2.63 -8.54
N ILE A 429 -21.18 -3.81 -9.05
CA ILE A 429 -20.20 -4.72 -9.66
C ILE A 429 -20.32 -4.59 -11.19
N PRO A 430 -19.23 -4.22 -11.90
CA PRO A 430 -19.21 -4.15 -13.35
C PRO A 430 -19.59 -5.50 -13.99
N GLY A 431 -20.28 -5.45 -15.12
CA GLY A 431 -20.68 -6.66 -15.87
C GLY A 431 -22.04 -7.25 -15.45
N THR A 432 -22.78 -6.59 -14.56
CA THR A 432 -24.15 -7.01 -14.19
C THR A 432 -25.18 -6.77 -15.31
N LYS A 433 -24.88 -5.90 -16.28
CA LYS A 433 -25.70 -5.60 -17.48
C LYS A 433 -25.03 -6.08 -18.76
#